data_7a5f066f78b3f156f4bb8dba7405ca0e
#
_entry.id   7a5f066f78b3f156f4bb8dba7405ca0e
#
_cell.length_a   1.000
_cell.length_b   1.000
_cell.length_c   1.000
_cell.angle_alpha   90.00
_cell.angle_beta   90.00
_cell.angle_gamma   90.00
#
_symmetry.space_group_name_H-M   'P 1'
#
loop_
_entity.id
_entity.type
_entity.pdbx_description
1 polymer ?
#
loop_
_entity_poly.entity_id
_entity_poly.type
_entity_poly.pdbx_seq_one_letter_code
_entity_poly.pdbx_strand_id
1 'polypeptide(L)'
;MNVAIDFSKCPRVPGRAYNGANGKKIAVCYDHSVWMLKFPSSAAERPNELSYSNSCLSEHIASTISNIIGVKAQDTCLGVFVVGEKTRVVCACRDFTDGGKVFYDFCSVKNTVIDSDTNGTGTDLDDVLDTIDKQTFVEPVALRDFFWDMFVVDALLGNFDRHNGNWGFLVDANTRQVEVAPLFDFGSCLLPQADEKIMRRILDDKAEMDARIHLFPMSALKKDGRKISYVDFVQTNRLGVLERSIAKIVPRIDLQVIFNFIDQVSLLTELQREFYKRYIQARYEALFVSR
;
A
#
# COMPACT_ATOMS: atom_id res chain seq x y z
N MET A 1 16.48 22.64 6.51
CA MET A 1 15.30 21.88 7.00
C MET A 1 14.17 22.10 6.02
N ASN A 2 13.71 21.04 5.33
CA ASN A 2 12.52 21.17 4.51
C ASN A 2 11.32 21.39 5.43
N VAL A 3 10.67 22.55 5.30
CA VAL A 3 9.46 22.86 6.07
C VAL A 3 8.35 21.95 5.57
N ALA A 4 7.68 21.24 6.46
CA ALA A 4 6.56 20.38 6.09
C ALA A 4 5.46 21.21 5.41
N ILE A 5 4.87 20.69 4.34
CA ILE A 5 3.78 21.33 3.60
C ILE A 5 2.56 21.46 4.51
N ASP A 6 2.02 22.66 4.65
CA ASP A 6 0.78 22.92 5.38
C ASP A 6 -0.41 22.89 4.41
N PHE A 7 -1.03 21.71 4.29
CA PHE A 7 -2.19 21.50 3.41
C PHE A 7 -3.48 22.20 3.88
N SER A 8 -3.52 22.73 5.10
CA SER A 8 -4.66 23.51 5.54
C SER A 8 -4.83 24.84 4.76
N LYS A 9 -3.71 25.31 4.15
CA LYS A 9 -3.66 26.51 3.34
C LYS A 9 -3.98 26.25 1.86
N CYS A 10 -4.07 24.98 1.44
CA CYS A 10 -4.37 24.63 0.05
C CYS A 10 -5.87 24.82 -0.24
N PRO A 11 -6.24 25.32 -1.43
CA PRO A 11 -7.63 25.44 -1.86
C PRO A 11 -8.32 24.07 -1.84
N ARG A 12 -9.57 24.03 -1.34
CA ARG A 12 -10.42 22.84 -1.40
C ARG A 12 -10.94 22.63 -2.82
N VAL A 13 -11.06 21.36 -3.22
CA VAL A 13 -11.69 20.99 -4.49
C VAL A 13 -13.11 20.51 -4.20
N PRO A 14 -14.14 21.33 -4.50
CA PRO A 14 -15.53 20.94 -4.24
C PRO A 14 -15.98 19.82 -5.20
N GLY A 15 -16.95 19.03 -4.77
CA GLY A 15 -17.54 17.97 -5.61
C GLY A 15 -16.68 16.71 -5.77
N ARG A 16 -15.48 16.65 -5.19
CA ARG A 16 -14.67 15.43 -5.12
C ARG A 16 -14.98 14.66 -3.84
N ALA A 17 -15.47 13.43 -3.99
CA ALA A 17 -15.68 12.48 -2.90
C ALA A 17 -14.82 11.23 -3.13
N TYR A 18 -14.24 10.72 -2.08
CA TYR A 18 -13.42 9.51 -2.12
C TYR A 18 -14.07 8.43 -1.25
N ASN A 19 -14.25 7.26 -1.83
CA ASN A 19 -14.76 6.09 -1.13
C ASN A 19 -13.69 5.48 -0.20
N GLY A 20 -14.11 4.62 0.71
CA GLY A 20 -13.26 3.85 1.62
C GLY A 20 -13.58 4.10 3.10
N ALA A 21 -13.42 3.05 3.90
CA ALA A 21 -13.86 2.98 5.28
C ALA A 21 -13.00 3.81 6.26
N ASN A 22 -11.78 4.17 5.89
CA ASN A 22 -10.79 4.71 6.81
C ASN A 22 -10.74 6.23 6.80
N GLY A 23 -11.28 6.84 7.85
CA GLY A 23 -11.06 8.22 8.24
C GLY A 23 -11.57 9.29 7.26
N LYS A 24 -11.40 10.55 7.68
CA LYS A 24 -11.75 11.72 6.87
C LYS A 24 -10.81 11.85 5.67
N LYS A 25 -11.38 12.03 4.48
CA LYS A 25 -10.67 12.34 3.25
C LYS A 25 -11.07 13.70 2.73
N ILE A 26 -10.11 14.48 2.24
CA ILE A 26 -10.33 15.85 1.77
C ILE A 26 -9.60 16.03 0.44
N ALA A 27 -10.29 16.59 -0.56
CA ALA A 27 -9.68 17.00 -1.81
C ALA A 27 -9.12 18.42 -1.69
N VAL A 28 -7.87 18.61 -2.09
CA VAL A 28 -7.19 19.91 -2.18
C VAL A 28 -6.49 20.06 -3.51
N CYS A 29 -6.30 21.30 -3.97
CA CYS A 29 -5.43 21.61 -5.07
C CYS A 29 -4.05 21.97 -4.53
N TYR A 30 -3.02 21.22 -4.95
CA TYR A 30 -1.63 21.47 -4.60
C TYR A 30 -0.76 21.20 -5.84
N ASP A 31 0.18 22.07 -6.12
CA ASP A 31 1.08 21.96 -7.28
C ASP A 31 0.33 21.66 -8.60
N HIS A 32 -0.71 22.47 -8.88
CA HIS A 32 -1.56 22.38 -10.08
C HIS A 32 -2.25 21.03 -10.29
N SER A 33 -2.34 20.20 -9.27
CA SER A 33 -2.98 18.88 -9.31
C SER A 33 -3.98 18.70 -8.16
N VAL A 34 -4.90 17.76 -8.32
CA VAL A 34 -5.82 17.36 -7.26
C VAL A 34 -5.15 16.31 -6.38
N TRP A 35 -5.23 16.53 -5.08
CA TRP A 35 -4.68 15.61 -4.06
C TRP A 35 -5.72 15.24 -3.04
N MET A 36 -5.79 13.95 -2.71
CA MET A 36 -6.59 13.43 -1.61
C MET A 36 -5.76 13.41 -0.34
N LEU A 37 -6.18 14.14 0.69
CA LEU A 37 -5.56 14.07 2.00
C LEU A 37 -6.14 12.92 2.81
N LYS A 38 -5.28 11.99 3.22
CA LYS A 38 -5.57 10.95 4.21
C LYS A 38 -5.13 11.43 5.59
N PHE A 39 -5.97 11.17 6.60
CA PHE A 39 -5.71 11.49 7.99
C PHE A 39 -5.47 10.20 8.77
N PRO A 40 -4.56 10.17 9.76
CA PRO A 40 -4.40 9.00 10.60
C PRO A 40 -5.70 8.75 11.38
N SER A 41 -6.14 7.49 11.42
CA SER A 41 -7.24 7.10 12.30
C SER A 41 -6.76 7.03 13.74
N SER A 42 -7.52 7.58 14.67
CA SER A 42 -7.21 7.53 16.10
C SER A 42 -8.11 6.51 16.83
N ALA A 43 -7.58 5.89 17.88
CA ALA A 43 -8.36 5.02 18.77
C ALA A 43 -9.56 5.73 19.41
N ALA A 44 -9.51 7.07 19.52
CA ALA A 44 -10.63 7.88 20.02
C ALA A 44 -11.79 7.95 19.03
N GLU A 45 -11.53 7.80 17.72
CA GLU A 45 -12.57 7.77 16.68
C GLU A 45 -13.17 6.36 16.52
N ARG A 46 -12.45 5.32 16.95
CA ARG A 46 -12.85 3.91 16.90
C ARG A 46 -12.33 3.14 18.11
N PRO A 47 -13.02 3.18 19.27
CA PRO A 47 -12.53 2.65 20.56
C PRO A 47 -12.18 1.16 20.54
N ASN A 48 -12.75 0.38 19.62
CA ASN A 48 -12.56 -1.08 19.50
C ASN A 48 -11.56 -1.48 18.43
N GLU A 49 -10.93 -0.53 17.72
CA GLU A 49 -9.94 -0.80 16.68
C GLU A 49 -8.53 -0.38 17.13
N LEU A 50 -7.53 -1.14 16.71
CA LEU A 50 -6.12 -0.75 16.87
C LEU A 50 -5.88 0.62 16.22
N SER A 51 -5.16 1.49 16.92
CA SER A 51 -4.83 2.81 16.39
C SER A 51 -3.87 2.71 15.22
N TYR A 52 -4.26 3.20 14.05
CA TYR A 52 -3.42 3.33 12.86
C TYR A 52 -2.70 4.68 12.84
N SER A 53 -2.03 5.03 13.93
CA SER A 53 -1.41 6.34 14.13
C SER A 53 -0.36 6.66 13.08
N ASN A 54 0.33 5.64 12.54
CA ASN A 54 1.37 5.78 11.53
C ASN A 54 0.90 5.51 10.09
N SER A 55 -0.41 5.36 9.84
CA SER A 55 -0.91 5.02 8.50
C SER A 55 -0.51 6.02 7.40
N CYS A 56 -0.44 7.31 7.72
CA CYS A 56 0.02 8.33 6.78
C CYS A 56 1.52 8.19 6.45
N LEU A 57 2.33 7.84 7.43
CA LEU A 57 3.76 7.56 7.23
C LEU A 57 3.94 6.29 6.40
N SER A 58 3.22 5.22 6.75
CA SER A 58 3.20 3.96 6.00
C SER A 58 2.79 4.16 4.55
N GLU A 59 1.72 4.93 4.29
CA GLU A 59 1.26 5.25 2.94
C GLU A 59 2.36 5.88 2.09
N HIS A 60 3.00 6.93 2.63
CA HIS A 60 4.05 7.65 1.89
C HIS A 60 5.30 6.81 1.68
N ILE A 61 5.81 6.18 2.74
CA ILE A 61 7.04 5.40 2.67
C ILE A 61 6.86 4.22 1.71
N ALA A 62 5.78 3.47 1.83
CA ALA A 62 5.54 2.29 1.02
C ALA A 62 5.27 2.64 -0.46
N SER A 63 4.49 3.69 -0.75
CA SER A 63 4.27 4.17 -2.11
C SER A 63 5.57 4.63 -2.76
N THR A 64 6.40 5.38 -2.05
CA THR A 64 7.68 5.86 -2.58
C THR A 64 8.67 4.71 -2.81
N ILE A 65 8.77 3.75 -1.88
CA ILE A 65 9.61 2.55 -2.07
C ILE A 65 9.16 1.76 -3.29
N SER A 66 7.85 1.59 -3.49
CA SER A 66 7.31 0.91 -4.68
C SER A 66 7.79 1.57 -5.98
N ASN A 67 7.76 2.91 -6.04
CA ASN A 67 8.27 3.67 -7.19
C ASN A 67 9.81 3.54 -7.33
N ILE A 68 10.56 3.58 -6.24
CA ILE A 68 12.03 3.39 -6.23
C ILE A 68 12.41 2.04 -6.86
N ILE A 69 11.69 0.97 -6.53
CA ILE A 69 11.95 -0.37 -7.07
C ILE A 69 11.30 -0.60 -8.44
N GLY A 70 10.72 0.44 -9.04
CA GLY A 70 10.19 0.42 -10.40
C GLY A 70 8.82 -0.25 -10.55
N VAL A 71 8.02 -0.32 -9.47
CA VAL A 71 6.61 -0.72 -9.52
C VAL A 71 5.76 0.54 -9.32
N LYS A 72 5.02 0.91 -10.37
CA LYS A 72 4.24 2.16 -10.40
C LYS A 72 3.25 2.23 -9.26
N ALA A 73 3.41 3.21 -8.38
CA ALA A 73 2.53 3.49 -7.26
C ALA A 73 2.06 4.95 -7.29
N GLN A 74 0.98 5.24 -6.58
CA GLN A 74 0.40 6.57 -6.46
C GLN A 74 1.43 7.55 -5.89
N ASP A 75 1.56 8.72 -6.52
CA ASP A 75 2.40 9.80 -5.99
C ASP A 75 1.86 10.26 -4.64
N THR A 76 2.74 10.38 -3.67
CA THR A 76 2.38 10.79 -2.31
C THR A 76 3.34 11.83 -1.77
N CYS A 77 2.89 12.69 -0.87
CA CYS A 77 3.76 13.51 -0.05
C CYS A 77 3.20 13.67 1.36
N LEU A 78 4.11 13.82 2.32
CA LEU A 78 3.74 14.08 3.71
C LEU A 78 3.67 15.58 3.97
N GLY A 79 2.76 15.95 4.85
CA GLY A 79 2.65 17.31 5.34
C GLY A 79 1.81 17.36 6.60
N VAL A 80 1.39 18.56 6.95
CA VAL A 80 0.56 18.82 8.12
C VAL A 80 -0.77 19.43 7.71
N PHE A 81 -1.75 19.26 8.57
CA PHE A 81 -3.06 19.89 8.46
C PHE A 81 -3.44 20.51 9.79
N VAL A 82 -3.60 21.82 9.79
CA VAL A 82 -3.89 22.61 11.00
C VAL A 82 -5.40 22.84 11.14
N VAL A 83 -5.96 22.53 12.30
CA VAL A 83 -7.35 22.83 12.66
C VAL A 83 -7.36 23.45 14.06
N GLY A 84 -7.58 24.73 14.15
CA GLY A 84 -7.43 25.48 15.39
C GLY A 84 -5.98 25.34 15.93
N GLU A 85 -5.83 24.90 17.16
CA GLU A 85 -4.50 24.68 17.78
C GLU A 85 -3.92 23.28 17.48
N LYS A 86 -4.68 22.39 16.81
CA LYS A 86 -4.25 21.01 16.54
C LYS A 86 -3.58 20.89 15.18
N THR A 87 -2.36 20.37 15.18
CA THR A 87 -1.63 19.99 13.97
C THR A 87 -1.63 18.46 13.83
N ARG A 88 -2.04 17.96 12.66
CA ARG A 88 -2.05 16.53 12.35
C ARG A 88 -1.13 16.26 11.16
N VAL A 89 -0.33 15.21 11.23
CA VAL A 89 0.38 14.68 10.06
C VAL A 89 -0.65 14.09 9.09
N VAL A 90 -0.52 14.40 7.81
CA VAL A 90 -1.39 13.89 6.75
C VAL A 90 -0.53 13.36 5.59
N CYS A 91 -1.06 12.38 4.87
CA CYS A 91 -0.53 11.94 3.60
C CYS A 91 -1.40 12.52 2.48
N ALA A 92 -0.82 13.32 1.61
CA ALA A 92 -1.44 13.75 0.38
C ALA A 92 -1.13 12.72 -0.70
N CYS A 93 -2.17 12.15 -1.30
CA CYS A 93 -2.11 11.18 -2.39
C CYS A 93 -2.62 11.85 -3.65
N ARG A 94 -1.81 11.90 -4.72
CA ARG A 94 -2.21 12.52 -5.98
C ARG A 94 -3.40 11.78 -6.58
N ASP A 95 -4.44 12.50 -6.95
CA ASP A 95 -5.63 11.90 -7.55
C ASP A 95 -5.32 11.41 -8.97
N PHE A 96 -5.19 10.10 -9.14
CA PHE A 96 -4.91 9.48 -10.44
C PHE A 96 -6.15 9.43 -11.37
N THR A 97 -7.33 9.86 -10.89
CA THR A 97 -8.53 10.04 -11.70
C THR A 97 -8.67 11.49 -12.22
N ASP A 98 -7.73 12.38 -11.84
CA ASP A 98 -7.69 13.73 -12.37
C ASP A 98 -7.44 13.69 -13.88
N GLY A 99 -8.12 14.57 -14.63
CA GLY A 99 -8.04 14.58 -16.10
C GLY A 99 -9.07 13.69 -16.82
N GLY A 100 -10.13 13.22 -16.11
CA GLY A 100 -11.26 12.55 -16.76
C GLY A 100 -11.14 11.02 -16.82
N LYS A 101 -10.28 10.44 -16.00
CA LYS A 101 -10.22 8.98 -15.81
C LYS A 101 -11.24 8.51 -14.78
N VAL A 102 -11.79 7.33 -14.98
CA VAL A 102 -12.70 6.64 -14.06
C VAL A 102 -11.99 5.41 -13.51
N PHE A 103 -12.00 5.27 -12.19
CA PHE A 103 -11.43 4.10 -11.52
C PHE A 103 -12.48 3.02 -11.34
N TYR A 104 -12.14 1.79 -11.74
CA TYR A 104 -12.88 0.57 -11.49
C TYR A 104 -12.01 -0.35 -10.62
N ASP A 105 -12.44 -0.61 -9.39
CA ASP A 105 -11.74 -1.55 -8.53
C ASP A 105 -11.88 -3.00 -9.02
N PHE A 106 -10.90 -3.82 -8.68
CA PHE A 106 -10.91 -5.23 -9.09
C PHE A 106 -12.07 -6.02 -8.44
N CYS A 107 -12.56 -5.60 -7.27
CA CYS A 107 -13.72 -6.19 -6.63
C CYS A 107 -14.95 -6.10 -7.53
N SER A 108 -15.22 -4.92 -8.07
CA SER A 108 -16.32 -4.68 -9.01
C SER A 108 -16.16 -5.52 -10.30
N VAL A 109 -14.94 -5.61 -10.84
CA VAL A 109 -14.65 -6.43 -12.01
C VAL A 109 -14.85 -7.92 -11.71
N LYS A 110 -14.33 -8.40 -10.59
CA LYS A 110 -14.50 -9.79 -10.15
C LYS A 110 -15.97 -10.16 -10.03
N ASN A 111 -16.79 -9.28 -9.48
CA ASN A 111 -18.23 -9.50 -9.34
C ASN A 111 -18.98 -9.58 -10.68
N THR A 112 -18.42 -9.06 -11.78
CA THR A 112 -19.00 -9.16 -13.12
C THR A 112 -18.49 -10.34 -13.93
N VAL A 113 -17.33 -10.90 -13.56
CA VAL A 113 -16.64 -11.95 -14.34
C VAL A 113 -16.94 -13.34 -13.81
N ILE A 114 -17.00 -13.49 -12.50
CA ILE A 114 -17.33 -14.76 -11.85
C ILE A 114 -18.56 -14.61 -10.97
N ASP A 115 -19.37 -15.66 -10.88
CA ASP A 115 -20.48 -15.73 -9.93
C ASP A 115 -19.90 -15.85 -8.53
N SER A 116 -20.00 -14.77 -7.75
CA SER A 116 -19.34 -14.63 -6.46
C SER A 116 -20.35 -14.41 -5.36
N ASP A 117 -20.49 -15.36 -4.45
CA ASP A 117 -21.32 -15.25 -3.24
C ASP A 117 -20.91 -14.08 -2.33
N THR A 118 -19.73 -13.49 -2.57
CA THR A 118 -19.15 -12.42 -1.77
C THR A 118 -19.15 -11.06 -2.47
N ASN A 119 -19.93 -10.89 -3.54
CA ASN A 119 -19.95 -9.66 -4.35
C ASN A 119 -18.54 -9.16 -4.75
N GLY A 120 -17.65 -10.09 -5.14
CA GLY A 120 -16.28 -9.80 -5.56
C GLY A 120 -15.29 -9.50 -4.42
N THR A 121 -15.73 -9.36 -3.16
CA THR A 121 -14.85 -9.03 -2.03
C THR A 121 -13.96 -10.19 -1.58
N GLY A 122 -14.34 -11.45 -1.87
CA GLY A 122 -13.56 -12.65 -1.54
C GLY A 122 -12.15 -12.59 -2.11
N THR A 123 -11.15 -12.92 -1.29
CA THR A 123 -9.72 -12.82 -1.63
C THR A 123 -9.08 -14.21 -1.79
N ASP A 124 -9.86 -15.23 -2.14
CA ASP A 124 -9.29 -16.53 -2.51
C ASP A 124 -8.40 -16.38 -3.75
N LEU A 125 -7.20 -16.95 -3.69
CA LEU A 125 -6.19 -16.75 -4.73
C LEU A 125 -6.62 -17.35 -6.06
N ASP A 126 -7.25 -18.52 -6.04
CA ASP A 126 -7.65 -19.20 -7.27
C ASP A 126 -8.77 -18.43 -7.96
N ASP A 127 -9.73 -17.90 -7.22
CA ASP A 127 -10.78 -17.01 -7.75
C ASP A 127 -10.21 -15.72 -8.33
N VAL A 128 -9.21 -15.13 -7.67
CA VAL A 128 -8.55 -13.91 -8.16
C VAL A 128 -7.83 -14.21 -9.48
N LEU A 129 -7.09 -15.32 -9.55
CA LEU A 129 -6.38 -15.71 -10.77
C LEU A 129 -7.34 -16.08 -11.92
N ASP A 130 -8.42 -16.77 -11.63
CA ASP A 130 -9.47 -17.10 -12.61
C ASP A 130 -10.14 -15.82 -13.16
N THR A 131 -10.40 -14.84 -12.28
CA THR A 131 -10.90 -13.53 -12.71
C THR A 131 -9.90 -12.79 -13.60
N ILE A 132 -8.62 -12.81 -13.27
CA ILE A 132 -7.55 -12.20 -14.09
C ILE A 132 -7.54 -12.81 -15.50
N ASP A 133 -7.74 -14.11 -15.61
CA ASP A 133 -7.72 -14.79 -16.90
C ASP A 133 -8.99 -14.53 -17.75
N LYS A 134 -10.14 -14.32 -17.11
CA LYS A 134 -11.44 -14.16 -17.77
C LYS A 134 -11.83 -12.70 -18.04
N GLN A 135 -11.24 -11.74 -17.34
CA GLN A 135 -11.55 -10.32 -17.55
C GLN A 135 -11.14 -9.86 -18.97
N THR A 136 -11.77 -8.79 -19.45
CA THR A 136 -11.56 -8.23 -20.79
C THR A 136 -11.10 -6.77 -20.79
N PHE A 137 -10.66 -6.25 -19.63
CA PHE A 137 -10.21 -4.86 -19.47
C PHE A 137 -8.83 -4.65 -20.06
N VAL A 138 -7.91 -5.57 -19.79
CA VAL A 138 -6.51 -5.54 -20.26
C VAL A 138 -6.06 -6.96 -20.59
N GLU A 139 -4.91 -7.07 -21.26
CA GLU A 139 -4.31 -8.38 -21.60
C GLU A 139 -4.08 -9.22 -20.34
N PRO A 140 -4.64 -10.45 -20.24
CA PRO A 140 -4.58 -11.29 -19.04
C PRO A 140 -3.16 -11.60 -18.56
N VAL A 141 -2.22 -11.85 -19.47
CA VAL A 141 -0.83 -12.14 -19.12
C VAL A 141 -0.17 -10.94 -18.45
N ALA A 142 -0.38 -9.74 -18.99
CA ALA A 142 0.15 -8.50 -18.41
C ALA A 142 -0.46 -8.20 -17.02
N LEU A 143 -1.76 -8.47 -16.86
CA LEU A 143 -2.43 -8.29 -15.58
C LEU A 143 -1.94 -9.30 -14.53
N ARG A 144 -1.68 -10.53 -14.95
CA ARG A 144 -1.13 -11.58 -14.07
C ARG A 144 0.30 -11.23 -13.61
N ASP A 145 1.14 -10.70 -14.50
CA ASP A 145 2.47 -10.22 -14.15
C ASP A 145 2.39 -9.04 -13.18
N PHE A 146 1.50 -8.07 -13.43
CA PHE A 146 1.26 -6.95 -12.50
C PHE A 146 0.79 -7.42 -11.12
N PHE A 147 -0.14 -8.38 -11.06
CA PHE A 147 -0.65 -8.93 -9.80
C PHE A 147 0.47 -9.55 -8.94
N TRP A 148 1.38 -10.29 -9.57
CA TRP A 148 2.49 -10.89 -8.85
C TRP A 148 3.59 -9.85 -8.48
N ASP A 149 3.78 -8.83 -9.31
CA ASP A 149 4.62 -7.68 -8.94
C ASP A 149 4.08 -6.98 -7.68
N MET A 150 2.79 -6.71 -7.66
CA MET A 150 2.09 -6.15 -6.50
C MET A 150 2.27 -7.05 -5.27
N PHE A 151 2.11 -8.37 -5.42
CA PHE A 151 2.29 -9.32 -4.31
C PHE A 151 3.73 -9.28 -3.75
N VAL A 152 4.75 -9.20 -4.59
CA VAL A 152 6.16 -9.10 -4.17
C VAL A 152 6.41 -7.79 -3.40
N VAL A 153 5.86 -6.68 -3.87
CA VAL A 153 5.93 -5.38 -3.18
C VAL A 153 5.23 -5.45 -1.83
N ASP A 154 4.00 -5.97 -1.80
CA ASP A 154 3.22 -6.10 -0.56
C ASP A 154 3.91 -7.06 0.43
N ALA A 155 4.58 -8.11 -0.06
CA ALA A 155 5.38 -9.00 0.77
C ALA A 155 6.57 -8.25 1.41
N LEU A 156 7.33 -7.47 0.65
CA LEU A 156 8.44 -6.68 1.17
C LEU A 156 7.99 -5.67 2.23
N LEU A 157 6.88 -4.97 1.98
CA LEU A 157 6.38 -3.89 2.82
C LEU A 157 5.44 -4.37 3.96
N GLY A 158 5.09 -5.66 3.96
CA GLY A 158 4.21 -6.25 4.95
C GLY A 158 2.78 -5.69 4.90
N ASN A 159 2.22 -5.56 3.72
CA ASN A 159 0.85 -5.10 3.53
C ASN A 159 -0.15 -6.20 3.91
N PHE A 160 -0.97 -5.97 4.93
CA PHE A 160 -1.96 -6.98 5.36
C PHE A 160 -3.38 -6.71 4.88
N ASP A 161 -3.58 -5.65 4.05
CA ASP A 161 -4.92 -5.20 3.64
C ASP A 161 -5.04 -4.96 2.12
N ARG A 162 -4.25 -5.64 1.29
CA ARG A 162 -4.38 -5.61 -0.17
C ARG A 162 -5.59 -6.44 -0.62
N HIS A 163 -6.78 -6.00 -0.31
CA HIS A 163 -8.02 -6.60 -0.79
C HIS A 163 -8.38 -6.12 -2.21
N ASN A 164 -9.37 -6.74 -2.84
CA ASN A 164 -9.77 -6.47 -4.23
C ASN A 164 -10.24 -5.03 -4.50
N GLY A 165 -10.59 -4.26 -3.50
CA GLY A 165 -10.92 -2.84 -3.63
C GLY A 165 -9.69 -1.90 -3.66
N ASN A 166 -8.48 -2.41 -3.38
CA ASN A 166 -7.26 -1.61 -3.26
C ASN A 166 -6.35 -1.72 -4.50
N TRP A 167 -6.87 -2.18 -5.61
CA TRP A 167 -6.24 -2.19 -6.92
C TRP A 167 -7.30 -2.31 -8.02
N GLY A 168 -6.96 -2.07 -9.27
CA GLY A 168 -7.94 -2.11 -10.37
C GLY A 168 -7.48 -1.35 -11.61
N PHE A 169 -8.42 -0.75 -12.31
CA PHE A 169 -8.25 -0.21 -13.64
C PHE A 169 -8.63 1.26 -13.71
N LEU A 170 -7.94 1.99 -14.57
CA LEU A 170 -8.31 3.33 -14.99
C LEU A 170 -8.82 3.29 -16.42
N VAL A 171 -10.00 3.85 -16.64
CA VAL A 171 -10.60 4.01 -17.95
C VAL A 171 -10.65 5.48 -18.30
N ASP A 172 -10.00 5.88 -19.38
CA ASP A 172 -10.13 7.23 -19.90
C ASP A 172 -11.54 7.44 -20.48
N ALA A 173 -12.27 8.41 -19.96
CA ALA A 173 -13.68 8.63 -20.35
C ALA A 173 -13.84 9.04 -21.82
N ASN A 174 -12.83 9.66 -22.42
CA ASN A 174 -12.88 10.17 -23.79
C ASN A 174 -12.40 9.13 -24.82
N THR A 175 -11.24 8.49 -24.54
CA THR A 175 -10.60 7.55 -25.48
C THR A 175 -11.02 6.10 -25.27
N ARG A 176 -11.63 5.78 -24.12
CA ARG A 176 -11.97 4.41 -23.70
C ARG A 176 -10.73 3.52 -23.49
N GLN A 177 -9.54 4.09 -23.50
CA GLN A 177 -8.34 3.34 -23.17
C GLN A 177 -8.38 2.89 -21.70
N VAL A 178 -7.96 1.64 -21.49
CA VAL A 178 -7.89 1.01 -20.16
C VAL A 178 -6.43 0.77 -19.80
N GLU A 179 -6.05 1.14 -18.60
CA GLU A 179 -4.75 0.82 -18.01
C GLU A 179 -4.93 0.31 -16.57
N VAL A 180 -3.96 -0.43 -16.08
CA VAL A 180 -3.94 -0.80 -14.67
C VAL A 180 -3.60 0.43 -13.84
N ALA A 181 -4.38 0.69 -12.79
CA ALA A 181 -4.14 1.80 -11.89
C ALA A 181 -2.77 1.66 -11.17
N PRO A 182 -2.07 2.76 -10.85
CA PRO A 182 -0.92 2.66 -9.97
C PRO A 182 -1.32 2.04 -8.64
N LEU A 183 -0.40 1.32 -7.98
CA LEU A 183 -0.64 0.77 -6.65
C LEU A 183 -0.96 1.91 -5.67
N PHE A 184 -1.94 1.73 -4.82
CA PHE A 184 -2.39 2.71 -3.85
C PHE A 184 -2.86 2.03 -2.55
N ASP A 185 -3.20 2.82 -1.55
CA ASP A 185 -3.69 2.38 -0.24
C ASP A 185 -2.70 1.47 0.51
N PHE A 186 -1.52 2.05 0.78
CA PHE A 186 -0.44 1.42 1.53
C PHE A 186 -0.49 1.72 3.04
N GLY A 187 -1.58 2.30 3.53
CA GLY A 187 -1.71 2.67 4.94
C GLY A 187 -1.62 1.51 5.92
N SER A 188 -1.73 0.27 5.44
CA SER A 188 -1.61 -0.97 6.21
C SER A 188 -0.23 -1.65 6.09
N CYS A 189 0.77 -0.96 5.52
CA CYS A 189 2.15 -1.43 5.42
C CYS A 189 2.98 -1.04 6.66
N LEU A 190 4.12 -1.69 6.85
CA LEU A 190 5.16 -1.27 7.80
C LEU A 190 4.68 -1.17 9.25
N LEU A 191 3.71 -2.00 9.64
CA LEU A 191 3.13 -2.05 10.99
C LEU A 191 2.60 -0.69 11.48
N PRO A 192 1.57 -0.10 10.84
CA PRO A 192 1.07 1.25 11.14
C PRO A 192 0.51 1.41 12.56
N GLN A 193 0.22 0.30 13.24
CA GLN A 193 -0.25 0.28 14.64
C GLN A 193 0.88 0.36 15.67
N ALA A 194 2.15 0.20 15.24
CA ALA A 194 3.27 0.22 16.17
C ALA A 194 3.53 1.65 16.66
N ASP A 195 3.23 1.91 17.92
CA ASP A 195 3.68 3.10 18.62
C ASP A 195 5.18 3.01 18.97
N GLU A 196 5.76 4.07 19.53
CA GLU A 196 7.18 4.09 19.90
C GLU A 196 7.57 2.97 20.88
N LYS A 197 6.68 2.61 21.80
CA LYS A 197 6.95 1.53 22.77
C LYS A 197 7.01 0.16 22.07
N ILE A 198 6.09 -0.08 21.13
CA ILE A 198 6.07 -1.30 20.33
C ILE A 198 7.28 -1.35 19.40
N MET A 199 7.63 -0.21 18.76
CA MET A 199 8.82 -0.12 17.90
C MET A 199 10.09 -0.46 18.66
N ARG A 200 10.31 0.13 19.85
CA ARG A 200 11.47 -0.21 20.71
C ARG A 200 11.51 -1.69 21.04
N ARG A 201 10.39 -2.27 21.50
CA ARG A 201 10.33 -3.69 21.84
C ARG A 201 10.70 -4.58 20.64
N ILE A 202 10.20 -4.27 19.43
CA ILE A 202 10.54 -5.04 18.22
C ILE A 202 12.02 -4.89 17.85
N LEU A 203 12.61 -3.71 18.06
CA LEU A 203 14.02 -3.46 17.77
C LEU A 203 14.95 -4.14 18.78
N ASP A 204 14.57 -4.19 20.05
CA ASP A 204 15.38 -4.72 21.15
C ASP A 204 15.24 -6.25 21.33
N ASP A 205 14.14 -6.85 20.85
CA ASP A 205 13.87 -8.26 21.01
C ASP A 205 13.79 -8.95 19.63
N LYS A 206 14.77 -9.85 19.39
CA LYS A 206 14.81 -10.64 18.16
C LYS A 206 13.57 -11.49 17.96
N ALA A 207 13.00 -12.09 19.00
CA ALA A 207 11.81 -12.92 18.88
C ALA A 207 10.57 -12.08 18.48
N GLU A 208 10.46 -10.85 18.96
CA GLU A 208 9.41 -9.92 18.52
C GLU A 208 9.59 -9.53 17.05
N MET A 209 10.83 -9.26 16.61
CA MET A 209 11.10 -8.98 15.19
C MET A 209 10.75 -10.21 14.34
N ASP A 210 11.22 -11.41 14.72
CA ASP A 210 10.95 -12.65 13.99
C ASP A 210 9.43 -12.91 13.89
N ALA A 211 8.67 -12.65 14.96
CA ALA A 211 7.21 -12.76 14.93
C ALA A 211 6.56 -11.78 13.93
N ARG A 212 7.13 -10.57 13.79
CA ARG A 212 6.65 -9.56 12.80
C ARG A 212 7.08 -9.88 11.38
N ILE A 213 7.99 -10.77 11.18
CA ILE A 213 8.42 -11.23 9.84
C ILE A 213 7.63 -12.48 9.43
N HIS A 214 7.49 -13.47 10.31
CA HIS A 214 6.99 -14.78 9.97
C HIS A 214 5.52 -15.02 10.34
N LEU A 215 4.99 -14.41 11.40
CA LEU A 215 3.63 -14.66 11.87
C LEU A 215 2.64 -13.57 11.48
N PHE A 216 3.07 -12.32 11.46
CA PHE A 216 2.26 -11.15 11.10
C PHE A 216 3.18 -10.04 10.59
N PRO A 217 2.87 -9.38 9.48
CA PRO A 217 1.62 -9.43 8.71
C PRO A 217 1.51 -10.60 7.73
N MET A 218 0.28 -11.05 7.52
CA MET A 218 -0.09 -11.99 6.46
C MET A 218 -0.77 -11.26 5.31
N SER A 219 -0.72 -11.82 4.11
CA SER A 219 -1.48 -11.29 2.97
C SER A 219 -2.98 -11.25 3.25
N ALA A 220 -3.70 -10.33 2.61
CA ALA A 220 -5.15 -10.39 2.56
C ALA A 220 -5.66 -11.58 1.73
N LEU A 221 -4.84 -12.09 0.81
CA LEU A 221 -5.16 -13.26 0.00
C LEU A 221 -5.28 -14.51 0.87
N LYS A 222 -6.17 -15.41 0.42
CA LYS A 222 -6.39 -16.72 1.04
C LYS A 222 -6.09 -17.83 0.03
N LYS A 223 -5.65 -18.95 0.54
CA LYS A 223 -5.56 -20.22 -0.17
C LYS A 223 -6.11 -21.33 0.74
N ASP A 224 -6.98 -22.15 0.24
CA ASP A 224 -7.65 -23.20 1.01
C ASP A 224 -8.31 -22.64 2.30
N GLY A 225 -8.95 -21.48 2.20
CA GLY A 225 -9.64 -20.78 3.29
C GLY A 225 -8.73 -20.09 4.32
N ARG A 226 -7.41 -20.19 4.20
CA ARG A 226 -6.43 -19.61 5.14
C ARG A 226 -5.68 -18.43 4.51
N LYS A 227 -5.41 -17.40 5.31
CA LYS A 227 -4.55 -16.30 4.89
C LYS A 227 -3.14 -16.79 4.51
N ILE A 228 -2.58 -16.24 3.46
CA ILE A 228 -1.25 -16.57 2.96
C ILE A 228 -0.19 -15.88 3.82
N SER A 229 0.73 -16.67 4.41
CA SER A 229 1.98 -16.14 4.95
C SER A 229 2.88 -15.71 3.80
N TYR A 230 3.31 -14.46 3.79
CA TYR A 230 4.18 -13.94 2.75
C TYR A 230 5.50 -14.71 2.64
N VAL A 231 6.17 -14.92 3.79
CA VAL A 231 7.48 -15.59 3.81
C VAL A 231 7.34 -17.03 3.36
N ASP A 232 6.42 -17.81 3.96
CA ASP A 232 6.25 -19.22 3.61
C ASP A 232 5.86 -19.36 2.13
N PHE A 233 4.96 -18.50 1.64
CA PHE A 233 4.50 -18.57 0.25
C PHE A 233 5.62 -18.26 -0.73
N VAL A 234 6.40 -17.21 -0.51
CA VAL A 234 7.53 -16.84 -1.36
C VAL A 234 8.61 -17.94 -1.31
N GLN A 235 8.88 -18.53 -0.15
CA GLN A 235 9.92 -19.55 0.00
C GLN A 235 9.53 -20.92 -0.58
N THR A 236 8.25 -21.30 -0.51
CA THR A 236 7.81 -22.66 -0.86
C THR A 236 7.18 -22.77 -2.24
N ASN A 237 6.53 -21.71 -2.74
CA ASN A 237 5.90 -21.74 -4.04
C ASN A 237 6.88 -21.45 -5.17
N ARG A 238 6.87 -22.32 -6.18
CA ARG A 238 7.69 -22.21 -7.39
C ARG A 238 6.80 -21.94 -8.63
N LEU A 239 5.77 -21.10 -8.45
CA LEU A 239 4.93 -20.66 -9.55
C LEU A 239 5.76 -19.82 -10.51
N GLY A 240 5.87 -20.25 -11.77
CA GLY A 240 6.75 -19.59 -12.74
C GLY A 240 6.49 -18.09 -12.94
N VAL A 241 5.26 -17.64 -12.70
CA VAL A 241 4.90 -16.21 -12.78
C VAL A 241 5.42 -15.45 -11.55
N LEU A 242 5.27 -16.00 -10.34
CA LEU A 242 5.85 -15.42 -9.13
C LEU A 242 7.39 -15.37 -9.22
N GLU A 243 8.02 -16.44 -9.73
CA GLU A 243 9.47 -16.48 -9.95
C GLU A 243 9.93 -15.36 -10.91
N ARG A 244 9.18 -15.11 -12.00
CA ARG A 244 9.48 -14.00 -12.91
C ARG A 244 9.41 -12.65 -12.23
N SER A 245 8.36 -12.41 -11.42
CA SER A 245 8.22 -11.15 -10.67
C SER A 245 9.33 -10.97 -9.65
N ILE A 246 9.72 -12.03 -8.93
CA ILE A 246 10.86 -11.99 -8.01
C ILE A 246 12.15 -11.68 -8.78
N ALA A 247 12.43 -12.39 -9.87
CA ALA A 247 13.62 -12.15 -10.70
C ALA A 247 13.67 -10.74 -11.31
N LYS A 248 12.50 -10.13 -11.56
CA LYS A 248 12.38 -8.76 -12.06
C LYS A 248 12.58 -7.70 -10.99
N ILE A 249 12.00 -7.90 -9.80
CA ILE A 249 11.90 -6.86 -8.76
C ILE A 249 13.10 -6.91 -7.80
N VAL A 250 13.51 -8.10 -7.34
CA VAL A 250 14.55 -8.22 -6.30
C VAL A 250 15.87 -7.54 -6.68
N PRO A 251 16.38 -7.64 -7.94
CA PRO A 251 17.59 -6.93 -8.33
C PRO A 251 17.48 -5.39 -8.30
N ARG A 252 16.25 -4.84 -8.21
CA ARG A 252 16.01 -3.40 -8.13
C ARG A 252 15.88 -2.90 -6.68
N ILE A 253 15.85 -3.82 -5.71
CA ILE A 253 15.78 -3.49 -4.29
C ILE A 253 17.19 -3.14 -3.81
N ASP A 254 17.52 -1.85 -3.89
CA ASP A 254 18.73 -1.31 -3.26
C ASP A 254 18.37 -0.78 -1.88
N LEU A 255 18.71 -1.54 -0.84
CA LEU A 255 18.42 -1.17 0.54
C LEU A 255 19.08 0.16 0.94
N GLN A 256 20.25 0.50 0.36
CA GLN A 256 20.91 1.76 0.69
C GLN A 256 20.12 2.96 0.12
N VAL A 257 19.61 2.84 -1.10
CA VAL A 257 18.74 3.87 -1.71
C VAL A 257 17.47 4.05 -0.87
N ILE A 258 16.85 2.94 -0.46
CA ILE A 258 15.66 2.96 0.40
C ILE A 258 15.96 3.61 1.76
N PHE A 259 17.10 3.28 2.39
CA PHE A 259 17.49 3.84 3.68
C PHE A 259 17.80 5.34 3.57
N ASN A 260 18.49 5.77 2.53
CA ASN A 260 18.74 7.17 2.27
C ASN A 260 17.43 7.97 2.08
N PHE A 261 16.44 7.37 1.40
CA PHE A 261 15.12 7.98 1.28
C PHE A 261 14.44 8.10 2.66
N ILE A 262 14.42 7.03 3.47
CA ILE A 262 13.82 7.05 4.82
C ILE A 262 14.47 8.13 5.69
N ASP A 263 15.79 8.29 5.61
CA ASP A 263 16.52 9.31 6.37
C ASP A 263 16.14 10.74 5.97
N GLN A 264 15.69 10.96 4.73
CA GLN A 264 15.26 12.26 4.22
C GLN A 264 13.80 12.61 4.58
N VAL A 265 13.00 11.67 5.04
CA VAL A 265 11.60 11.94 5.43
C VAL A 265 11.56 12.79 6.70
N SER A 266 11.21 14.06 6.55
CA SER A 266 11.36 15.09 7.61
C SER A 266 10.45 14.90 8.82
N LEU A 267 9.32 14.18 8.66
CA LEU A 267 8.32 13.98 9.72
C LEU A 267 8.54 12.69 10.52
N LEU A 268 9.60 11.94 10.26
CA LEU A 268 9.97 10.77 11.05
C LEU A 268 10.84 11.14 12.24
N THR A 269 10.59 10.49 13.39
CA THR A 269 11.53 10.48 14.51
C THR A 269 12.73 9.57 14.20
N GLU A 270 13.83 9.71 14.92
CA GLU A 270 15.00 8.81 14.77
C GLU A 270 14.63 7.35 15.01
N LEU A 271 13.80 7.08 16.02
CA LEU A 271 13.30 5.74 16.31
C LEU A 271 12.50 5.15 15.13
N GLN A 272 11.64 5.95 14.50
CA GLN A 272 10.87 5.52 13.36
C GLN A 272 11.76 5.21 12.14
N ARG A 273 12.81 6.05 11.89
CA ARG A 273 13.80 5.79 10.83
C ARG A 273 14.52 4.47 11.05
N GLU A 274 15.03 4.26 12.25
CA GLU A 274 15.70 3.01 12.60
C GLU A 274 14.76 1.81 12.45
N PHE A 275 13.55 1.93 12.99
CA PHE A 275 12.55 0.87 12.92
C PHE A 275 12.20 0.47 11.49
N TYR A 276 11.86 1.43 10.62
CA TYR A 276 11.50 1.12 9.25
C TYR A 276 12.66 0.52 8.45
N LYS A 277 13.87 1.03 8.62
CA LYS A 277 15.07 0.48 7.96
C LYS A 277 15.31 -0.98 8.38
N ARG A 278 15.33 -1.25 9.68
CA ARG A 278 15.57 -2.62 10.19
C ARG A 278 14.44 -3.59 9.85
N TYR A 279 13.20 -3.13 9.90
CA TYR A 279 12.05 -3.97 9.53
C TYR A 279 12.07 -4.35 8.04
N ILE A 280 12.32 -3.38 7.14
CA ILE A 280 12.41 -3.65 5.70
C ILE A 280 13.59 -4.58 5.40
N GLN A 281 14.74 -4.35 6.01
CA GLN A 281 15.92 -5.23 5.87
C GLN A 281 15.60 -6.67 6.29
N ALA A 282 15.02 -6.86 7.48
CA ALA A 282 14.67 -8.18 8.00
C ALA A 282 13.66 -8.90 7.09
N ARG A 283 12.67 -8.18 6.54
CA ARG A 283 11.74 -8.76 5.56
C ARG A 283 12.43 -9.14 4.26
N TYR A 284 13.29 -8.27 3.73
CA TYR A 284 14.07 -8.57 2.52
C TYR A 284 14.92 -9.84 2.68
N GLU A 285 15.64 -9.95 3.79
CA GLU A 285 16.46 -11.11 4.10
C GLU A 285 15.62 -12.40 4.20
N ALA A 286 14.51 -12.37 4.95
CA ALA A 286 13.63 -13.52 5.13
C ALA A 286 12.94 -13.93 3.82
N LEU A 287 12.54 -12.98 2.98
CA LEU A 287 11.82 -13.28 1.74
C LEU A 287 12.73 -13.75 0.60
N PHE A 288 13.90 -13.13 0.44
CA PHE A 288 14.65 -13.22 -0.80
C PHE A 288 16.10 -13.72 -0.66
N VAL A 289 16.73 -13.58 0.50
CA VAL A 289 18.12 -14.05 0.72
C VAL A 289 18.14 -15.48 1.26
N SER A 290 17.20 -15.83 2.14
CA SER A 290 17.10 -17.17 2.74
C SER A 290 16.42 -18.20 1.83
N ARG A 291 16.19 -17.89 0.56
CA ARG A 291 15.42 -18.67 -0.41
C ARG A 291 16.24 -19.74 -1.17
#